data_cffea1c09457936b945fd9c84707eb31
#
_entry.id   cffea1c09457936b945fd9c84707eb31
#
_cell.length_a   1.000
_cell.length_b   1.000
_cell.length_c   1.000
_cell.angle_alpha   90.00
_cell.angle_beta   90.00
_cell.angle_gamma   90.00
#
_symmetry.space_group_name_H-M   'P 1'
#
loop_
_entity.id
_entity.type
_entity.pdbx_description
1 polymer ?
#
loop_
_entity_poly.entity_id
_entity_poly.type
_entity_poly.pdbx_seq_one_letter_code
_entity_poly.pdbx_strand_id
1 'polypeptide(L)'
;SKMSLDGTIIKKKWIDKLNAPKGLTISKDKLYIADVDELVEVDIATAKVTNKYKGYGSVCMNDVTHDKYGNVYVGDTYNDTIYRLNQFGQLPAWFYSPGLAPNGIHIDDEEGNLIVGSWGAVMEGWGTPELKGSLKSINIHTKEMKNLGKKPIGNLDGIEPDGKGSYFVTDWTGAKLYNINKKGKFKVIAEVGKGAADHEVILDKNLIIIPVMAEGKVIALKVK
;
A
#
# COMPACT_ATOMS: atom_id res chain seq x y z
N SER A 1 2.78 5.88 -15.43
CA SER A 1 3.83 5.62 -16.45
C SER A 1 4.35 4.20 -16.35
N LYS A 2 4.85 3.63 -17.46
CA LYS A 2 5.62 2.39 -17.48
C LYS A 2 7.10 2.71 -17.63
N MET A 3 7.94 2.11 -16.81
CA MET A 3 9.37 2.40 -16.70
C MET A 3 10.16 1.09 -16.61
N SER A 4 11.36 1.07 -17.13
CA SER A 4 12.33 -0.03 -16.91
C SER A 4 13.09 0.17 -15.61
N LEU A 5 13.78 -0.89 -15.14
CA LEU A 5 14.51 -0.87 -13.87
C LEU A 5 15.73 0.08 -13.86
N ASP A 6 16.21 0.50 -15.01
CA ASP A 6 17.27 1.51 -15.15
C ASP A 6 16.75 2.96 -15.10
N GLY A 7 15.43 3.13 -14.89
CA GLY A 7 14.77 4.43 -14.82
C GLY A 7 14.30 5.01 -16.17
N THR A 8 14.51 4.29 -17.27
CA THR A 8 14.05 4.75 -18.59
C THR A 8 12.53 4.67 -18.69
N ILE A 9 11.88 5.79 -19.02
CA ILE A 9 10.44 5.85 -19.22
C ILE A 9 10.09 5.21 -20.57
N ILE A 10 9.46 4.03 -20.53
CA ILE A 10 9.01 3.31 -21.72
C ILE A 10 7.75 3.96 -22.29
N LYS A 11 6.79 4.32 -21.44
CA LYS A 11 5.55 4.98 -21.84
C LYS A 11 4.99 5.86 -20.72
N LYS A 12 4.89 7.16 -20.97
CA LYS A 12 4.11 8.08 -20.14
C LYS A 12 2.61 7.79 -20.30
N LYS A 13 1.83 7.95 -19.21
CA LYS A 13 0.38 7.69 -19.21
C LYS A 13 0.07 6.36 -19.89
N TRP A 14 0.68 5.28 -19.36
CA TRP A 14 0.49 3.94 -19.90
C TRP A 14 -0.97 3.48 -19.81
N ILE A 15 -1.68 3.88 -18.77
CA ILE A 15 -3.13 3.73 -18.60
C ILE A 15 -3.75 5.13 -18.62
N ASP A 16 -4.83 5.29 -19.36
CA ASP A 16 -5.64 6.51 -19.44
C ASP A 16 -6.88 6.42 -18.54
N LYS A 17 -7.54 7.57 -18.31
CA LYS A 17 -8.82 7.67 -17.59
C LYS A 17 -8.75 7.27 -16.11
N LEU A 18 -7.61 7.51 -15.47
CA LEU A 18 -7.45 7.48 -14.03
C LEU A 18 -7.61 8.89 -13.46
N ASN A 19 -8.12 8.99 -12.21
CA ASN A 19 -8.35 10.27 -11.52
C ASN A 19 -7.13 10.68 -10.70
N ALA A 20 -6.83 9.93 -9.63
CA ALA A 20 -5.66 10.12 -8.78
C ALA A 20 -5.14 8.76 -8.27
N PRO A 21 -4.56 7.95 -9.17
CA PRO A 21 -4.11 6.61 -8.84
C PRO A 21 -3.01 6.66 -7.78
N LYS A 22 -3.06 5.71 -6.84
CA LYS A 22 -2.11 5.56 -5.74
C LYS A 22 -1.47 4.16 -5.77
N GLY A 23 -1.74 3.33 -4.77
CA GLY A 23 -1.22 1.97 -4.69
C GLY A 23 -1.76 1.06 -5.78
N LEU A 24 -1.00 0.03 -6.11
CA LEU A 24 -1.33 -0.90 -7.18
C LEU A 24 -0.74 -2.30 -6.89
N THR A 25 -1.46 -3.32 -7.35
CA THR A 25 -0.98 -4.72 -7.26
C THR A 25 -1.28 -5.49 -8.53
N ILE A 26 -0.46 -6.50 -8.81
CA ILE A 26 -0.66 -7.41 -9.95
C ILE A 26 -1.11 -8.77 -9.43
N SER A 27 -2.30 -9.19 -9.84
CA SER A 27 -2.77 -10.56 -9.60
C SER A 27 -3.07 -11.24 -10.93
N LYS A 28 -2.33 -12.30 -11.23
CA LYS A 28 -2.35 -13.02 -12.52
C LYS A 28 -2.01 -12.09 -13.70
N ASP A 29 -2.94 -11.87 -14.61
CA ASP A 29 -2.83 -11.02 -15.80
C ASP A 29 -3.46 -9.64 -15.62
N LYS A 30 -3.90 -9.30 -14.42
CA LYS A 30 -4.59 -8.06 -14.09
C LYS A 30 -3.76 -7.17 -13.18
N LEU A 31 -3.79 -5.88 -13.47
CA LEU A 31 -3.31 -4.83 -12.58
C LEU A 31 -4.53 -4.19 -11.91
N TYR A 32 -4.51 -4.13 -10.59
CA TYR A 32 -5.50 -3.43 -9.78
C TYR A 32 -4.90 -2.14 -9.24
N ILE A 33 -5.67 -1.05 -9.31
CA ILE A 33 -5.20 0.31 -8.96
C ILE A 33 -6.24 0.97 -8.05
N ALA A 34 -5.83 1.48 -6.91
CA ALA A 34 -6.66 2.35 -6.08
C ALA A 34 -6.75 3.74 -6.74
N ASP A 35 -7.96 4.20 -7.06
CA ASP A 35 -8.19 5.46 -7.78
C ASP A 35 -9.33 6.27 -7.15
N VAL A 36 -9.01 7.03 -6.11
CA VAL A 36 -9.92 7.87 -5.32
C VAL A 36 -10.99 7.06 -4.58
N ASP A 37 -12.10 6.76 -5.21
CA ASP A 37 -13.26 6.03 -4.65
C ASP A 37 -13.58 4.74 -5.43
N GLU A 38 -12.70 4.37 -6.35
CA GLU A 38 -12.84 3.20 -7.21
C GLU A 38 -11.57 2.31 -7.15
N LEU A 39 -11.77 1.00 -7.22
CA LEU A 39 -10.73 0.04 -7.55
C LEU A 39 -10.79 -0.21 -9.07
N VAL A 40 -9.75 0.13 -9.78
CA VAL A 40 -9.67 0.01 -11.25
C VAL A 40 -8.93 -1.26 -11.62
N GLU A 41 -9.55 -2.10 -12.45
CA GLU A 41 -8.94 -3.30 -13.04
C GLU A 41 -8.46 -3.03 -14.45
N VAL A 42 -7.23 -3.43 -14.74
CA VAL A 42 -6.59 -3.22 -16.03
C VAL A 42 -6.05 -4.54 -16.56
N ASP A 43 -6.31 -4.84 -17.81
CA ASP A 43 -5.66 -5.92 -18.54
C ASP A 43 -4.24 -5.50 -18.92
N ILE A 44 -3.22 -6.22 -18.41
CA ILE A 44 -1.80 -5.83 -18.56
C ILE A 44 -1.35 -5.94 -20.02
N ALA A 45 -1.82 -6.93 -20.75
CA ALA A 45 -1.38 -7.16 -22.13
C ALA A 45 -1.84 -6.03 -23.08
N THR A 46 -3.05 -5.57 -22.88
CA THR A 46 -3.68 -4.55 -23.74
C THR A 46 -3.59 -3.12 -23.16
N ALA A 47 -3.21 -2.98 -21.88
CA ALA A 47 -3.24 -1.72 -21.13
C ALA A 47 -4.64 -1.05 -21.11
N LYS A 48 -5.71 -1.85 -21.15
CA LYS A 48 -7.07 -1.35 -21.13
C LYS A 48 -7.71 -1.54 -19.77
N VAL A 49 -8.41 -0.52 -19.31
CA VAL A 49 -9.33 -0.63 -18.16
C VAL A 49 -10.44 -1.60 -18.53
N THR A 50 -10.58 -2.68 -17.78
CA THR A 50 -11.61 -3.71 -17.99
C THR A 50 -12.80 -3.53 -17.07
N ASN A 51 -12.55 -3.10 -15.83
CA ASN A 51 -13.60 -2.86 -14.85
C ASN A 51 -13.23 -1.70 -13.91
N LYS A 52 -14.27 -1.13 -13.29
CA LYS A 52 -14.17 -0.18 -12.18
C LYS A 52 -15.15 -0.61 -11.10
N TYR A 53 -14.66 -0.83 -9.92
CA TYR A 53 -15.43 -1.31 -8.78
C TYR A 53 -15.53 -0.20 -7.74
N LYS A 54 -16.73 0.24 -7.42
CA LYS A 54 -16.98 1.29 -6.44
C LYS A 54 -17.26 0.67 -5.07
N GLY A 55 -16.52 1.13 -4.05
CA GLY A 55 -16.79 0.83 -2.65
C GLY A 55 -17.92 1.72 -2.12
N TYR A 56 -18.93 1.14 -1.46
CA TYR A 56 -19.98 1.97 -0.87
C TYR A 56 -19.39 2.82 0.27
N GLY A 57 -19.52 4.14 0.13
CA GLY A 57 -18.98 5.11 1.09
C GLY A 57 -17.48 5.33 0.98
N SER A 58 -16.80 4.79 -0.03
CA SER A 58 -15.37 5.04 -0.23
C SER A 58 -15.09 6.49 -0.57
N VAL A 59 -13.98 7.01 -0.04
CA VAL A 59 -13.57 8.42 -0.16
C VAL A 59 -12.13 8.55 -0.63
N CYS A 60 -11.23 7.71 -0.09
CA CYS A 60 -9.78 7.79 -0.37
C CYS A 60 -9.16 6.40 -0.37
N MET A 61 -9.49 5.61 -1.39
CA MET A 61 -8.77 4.36 -1.65
C MET A 61 -7.30 4.68 -1.89
N ASN A 62 -6.43 4.01 -1.15
CA ASN A 62 -5.01 4.32 -1.12
C ASN A 62 -4.17 3.17 -1.64
N ASP A 63 -4.08 2.07 -0.94
CA ASP A 63 -3.25 0.95 -1.33
C ASP A 63 -4.05 -0.32 -1.60
N VAL A 64 -3.48 -1.21 -2.43
CA VAL A 64 -4.11 -2.44 -2.92
C VAL A 64 -3.17 -3.61 -2.78
N THR A 65 -3.67 -4.71 -2.24
CA THR A 65 -2.95 -5.98 -2.20
C THR A 65 -3.84 -7.15 -2.61
N HIS A 66 -3.28 -8.32 -2.83
CA HIS A 66 -4.02 -9.54 -3.10
C HIS A 66 -3.44 -10.72 -2.34
N ASP A 67 -4.28 -11.72 -2.05
CA ASP A 67 -3.83 -13.00 -1.50
C ASP A 67 -3.51 -14.01 -2.60
N LYS A 68 -2.89 -15.13 -2.23
CA LYS A 68 -2.55 -16.23 -3.15
C LYS A 68 -3.76 -16.85 -3.87
N TYR A 69 -4.97 -16.63 -3.38
CA TYR A 69 -6.20 -17.10 -4.01
C TYR A 69 -6.76 -16.10 -5.03
N GLY A 70 -6.19 -14.89 -5.09
CA GLY A 70 -6.60 -13.80 -5.98
C GLY A 70 -7.73 -12.94 -5.42
N ASN A 71 -8.00 -13.00 -4.11
CA ASN A 71 -8.86 -11.99 -3.49
C ASN A 71 -8.09 -10.67 -3.41
N VAL A 72 -8.69 -9.59 -3.87
CA VAL A 72 -8.09 -8.25 -3.89
C VAL A 72 -8.67 -7.43 -2.75
N TYR A 73 -7.77 -6.78 -2.00
CA TYR A 73 -8.10 -5.91 -0.86
C TYR A 73 -7.64 -4.50 -1.17
N VAL A 74 -8.42 -3.50 -0.76
CA VAL A 74 -8.08 -2.09 -0.92
C VAL A 74 -8.38 -1.32 0.36
N GLY A 75 -7.41 -0.54 0.84
CA GLY A 75 -7.54 0.32 2.01
C GLY A 75 -8.12 1.69 1.65
N ASP A 76 -9.06 2.20 2.45
CA ASP A 76 -9.57 3.56 2.37
C ASP A 76 -9.17 4.33 3.62
N THR A 77 -8.18 5.21 3.46
CA THR A 77 -7.53 5.92 4.57
C THR A 77 -8.49 6.83 5.33
N TYR A 78 -9.41 7.51 4.63
CA TYR A 78 -10.30 8.49 5.27
C TYR A 78 -11.59 7.87 5.81
N ASN A 79 -11.92 6.66 5.39
CA ASN A 79 -13.11 5.96 5.83
C ASN A 79 -12.81 4.80 6.80
N ASP A 80 -11.57 4.69 7.28
CA ASP A 80 -11.15 3.65 8.25
C ASP A 80 -11.51 2.22 7.82
N THR A 81 -11.65 1.99 6.50
CA THR A 81 -12.25 0.78 5.94
C THR A 81 -11.28 0.07 5.02
N ILE A 82 -11.32 -1.25 5.06
CA ILE A 82 -10.70 -2.10 4.04
C ILE A 82 -11.83 -2.79 3.29
N TYR A 83 -11.84 -2.66 1.98
CA TYR A 83 -12.77 -3.33 1.08
C TYR A 83 -12.15 -4.60 0.52
N ARG A 84 -12.97 -5.57 0.11
CA ARG A 84 -12.50 -6.76 -0.58
C ARG A 84 -13.38 -7.05 -1.80
N LEU A 85 -12.75 -7.16 -2.96
CA LEU A 85 -13.43 -7.54 -4.20
C LEU A 85 -13.90 -9.00 -4.10
N ASN A 86 -15.19 -9.23 -4.32
CA ASN A 86 -15.78 -10.56 -4.32
C ASN A 86 -15.88 -11.13 -5.75
N GLN A 87 -16.20 -12.42 -5.84
CA GLN A 87 -16.34 -13.13 -7.12
C GLN A 87 -17.48 -12.63 -8.01
N PHE A 88 -18.39 -11.79 -7.49
CA PHE A 88 -19.50 -11.20 -8.24
C PHE A 88 -19.18 -9.80 -8.76
N GLY A 89 -17.92 -9.33 -8.61
CA GLY A 89 -17.52 -7.99 -9.02
C GLY A 89 -18.06 -6.88 -8.13
N GLN A 90 -18.36 -7.18 -6.87
CA GLN A 90 -18.77 -6.19 -5.88
C GLN A 90 -17.61 -5.91 -4.94
N LEU A 91 -17.54 -4.68 -4.42
CA LEU A 91 -16.49 -4.22 -3.52
C LEU A 91 -17.08 -3.82 -2.14
N PRO A 92 -17.60 -4.79 -1.37
CA PRO A 92 -18.13 -4.52 -0.03
C PRO A 92 -17.03 -4.21 0.98
N ALA A 93 -17.39 -3.45 2.03
CA ALA A 93 -16.55 -3.31 3.20
C ALA A 93 -16.26 -4.70 3.81
N TRP A 94 -14.99 -5.01 3.95
CA TRP A 94 -14.52 -6.28 4.51
C TRP A 94 -14.13 -6.13 5.98
N PHE A 95 -13.51 -5.00 6.33
CA PHE A 95 -13.10 -4.67 7.69
C PHE A 95 -13.24 -3.17 7.93
N TYR A 96 -13.72 -2.81 9.11
CA TYR A 96 -13.84 -1.42 9.57
C TYR A 96 -13.39 -1.33 11.03
N SER A 97 -12.60 -0.31 11.34
CA SER A 97 -12.21 0.01 12.72
C SER A 97 -11.91 1.50 12.84
N PRO A 98 -12.65 2.24 13.70
CA PRO A 98 -12.40 3.67 13.89
C PRO A 98 -10.94 3.98 14.22
N GLY A 99 -10.35 4.92 13.52
CA GLY A 99 -8.96 5.32 13.66
C GLY A 99 -7.95 4.35 13.07
N LEU A 100 -8.38 3.41 12.22
CA LEU A 100 -7.48 2.51 11.50
C LEU A 100 -6.63 3.29 10.51
N ALA A 101 -7.24 4.21 9.75
CA ALA A 101 -6.62 4.99 8.69
C ALA A 101 -5.65 4.15 7.84
N PRO A 102 -6.14 3.06 7.17
CA PRO A 102 -5.29 2.15 6.45
C PRO A 102 -4.71 2.87 5.24
N ASN A 103 -3.38 2.95 5.19
CA ASN A 103 -2.65 3.49 4.05
C ASN A 103 -1.98 2.33 3.32
N GLY A 104 -0.72 1.97 3.60
CA GLY A 104 -0.12 0.77 3.02
C GLY A 104 -0.77 -0.52 3.56
N ILE A 105 -0.97 -1.49 2.68
CA ILE A 105 -1.50 -2.82 3.04
C ILE A 105 -0.75 -3.94 2.31
N HIS A 106 -0.45 -5.01 3.01
CA HIS A 106 0.23 -6.18 2.46
C HIS A 106 -0.34 -7.48 3.01
N ILE A 107 -0.59 -8.49 2.17
CA ILE A 107 -0.99 -9.83 2.63
C ILE A 107 0.25 -10.68 2.95
N ASP A 108 0.38 -11.09 4.20
CA ASP A 108 1.28 -12.17 4.62
C ASP A 108 0.54 -13.51 4.47
N ASP A 109 0.67 -14.11 3.30
CA ASP A 109 -0.01 -15.38 2.96
C ASP A 109 0.45 -16.56 3.84
N GLU A 110 1.66 -16.52 4.39
CA GLU A 110 2.19 -17.60 5.25
C GLU A 110 1.46 -17.64 6.58
N GLU A 111 1.20 -16.47 7.17
CA GLU A 111 0.49 -16.35 8.45
C GLU A 111 -1.02 -16.12 8.30
N GLY A 112 -1.50 -15.86 7.08
CA GLY A 112 -2.90 -15.54 6.82
C GLY A 112 -3.32 -14.21 7.46
N ASN A 113 -2.46 -13.20 7.39
CA ASN A 113 -2.68 -11.89 7.96
C ASN A 113 -2.59 -10.80 6.90
N LEU A 114 -3.47 -9.81 7.00
CA LEU A 114 -3.32 -8.53 6.32
C LEU A 114 -2.53 -7.58 7.24
N ILE A 115 -1.37 -7.15 6.78
CA ILE A 115 -0.53 -6.18 7.46
C ILE A 115 -0.96 -4.79 7.00
N VAL A 116 -1.15 -3.87 7.94
CA VAL A 116 -1.68 -2.54 7.68
C VAL A 116 -0.75 -1.49 8.29
N GLY A 117 -0.26 -0.60 7.47
CA GLY A 117 0.35 0.66 7.88
C GLY A 117 -0.73 1.70 8.12
N SER A 118 -0.96 2.00 9.40
CA SER A 118 -1.86 3.08 9.76
C SER A 118 -1.19 4.42 9.49
N TRP A 119 -1.92 5.34 8.85
CA TRP A 119 -1.46 6.71 8.68
C TRP A 119 -1.36 7.45 10.03
N GLY A 120 -2.23 7.12 10.97
CA GLY A 120 -2.47 7.86 12.19
C GLY A 120 -3.76 8.66 12.10
N ALA A 121 -3.97 9.63 12.96
CA ALA A 121 -5.19 10.41 12.90
C ALA A 121 -5.24 11.26 11.64
N VAL A 122 -6.32 11.12 10.89
CA VAL A 122 -6.60 11.95 9.71
C VAL A 122 -7.30 13.22 10.20
N MET A 123 -6.61 14.35 10.06
CA MET A 123 -7.16 15.68 10.34
C MET A 123 -7.06 16.55 9.08
N GLU A 124 -7.66 17.73 9.10
CA GLU A 124 -7.49 18.69 8.01
C GLU A 124 -6.00 18.94 7.74
N GLY A 125 -5.58 18.67 6.50
CA GLY A 125 -4.18 18.71 6.10
C GLY A 125 -3.48 17.36 6.31
N TRP A 126 -2.85 16.88 5.26
CA TRP A 126 -2.18 15.59 5.19
C TRP A 126 -1.06 15.44 6.20
N GLY A 127 -1.30 14.64 7.23
CA GLY A 127 -0.33 14.14 8.17
C GLY A 127 0.47 15.19 8.94
N THR A 128 0.20 15.26 10.22
CA THR A 128 1.10 15.97 11.13
C THR A 128 2.07 14.97 11.74
N PRO A 129 3.36 15.27 11.88
CA PRO A 129 4.34 14.37 12.48
C PRO A 129 3.97 13.89 13.89
N GLU A 130 3.09 14.62 14.59
CA GLU A 130 2.61 14.32 15.93
C GLU A 130 1.56 13.20 15.95
N LEU A 131 0.80 13.04 14.86
CA LEU A 131 -0.31 12.08 14.75
C LEU A 131 0.11 10.80 14.03
N LYS A 132 1.10 10.14 14.60
CA LYS A 132 1.70 8.93 14.04
C LYS A 132 0.78 7.72 14.13
N GLY A 133 0.83 6.91 13.09
CA GLY A 133 0.24 5.58 13.07
C GLY A 133 1.23 4.48 13.49
N SER A 134 0.78 3.26 13.36
CA SER A 134 1.53 2.05 13.71
C SER A 134 1.25 0.93 12.73
N LEU A 135 2.14 -0.05 12.70
CA LEU A 135 1.89 -1.27 11.95
C LEU A 135 0.89 -2.15 12.72
N LYS A 136 -0.08 -2.70 12.00
CA LYS A 136 -1.12 -3.58 12.53
C LYS A 136 -1.17 -4.87 11.72
N SER A 137 -1.69 -5.92 12.34
CA SER A 137 -1.98 -7.20 11.71
C SER A 137 -3.45 -7.52 11.91
N ILE A 138 -4.15 -7.91 10.83
CA ILE A 138 -5.55 -8.34 10.85
C ILE A 138 -5.59 -9.75 10.30
N ASN A 139 -6.05 -10.71 11.10
CA ASN A 139 -6.21 -12.07 10.62
C ASN A 139 -7.32 -12.13 9.55
N ILE A 140 -7.03 -12.68 8.38
CA ILE A 140 -7.98 -12.66 7.25
C ILE A 140 -9.22 -13.52 7.46
N HIS A 141 -9.17 -14.49 8.37
CA HIS A 141 -10.29 -15.40 8.66
C HIS A 141 -11.10 -14.93 9.87
N THR A 142 -10.41 -14.65 11.00
CA THR A 142 -11.07 -14.27 12.25
C THR A 142 -11.37 -12.78 12.36
N LYS A 143 -10.70 -11.95 11.55
CA LYS A 143 -10.72 -10.47 11.61
C LYS A 143 -10.21 -9.92 12.95
N GLU A 144 -9.48 -10.72 13.72
CA GLU A 144 -8.82 -10.22 14.92
C GLU A 144 -7.69 -9.26 14.51
N MET A 145 -7.73 -8.04 15.05
CA MET A 145 -6.70 -7.02 14.81
C MET A 145 -5.76 -6.90 16.01
N LYS A 146 -4.46 -6.80 15.73
CA LYS A 146 -3.39 -6.59 16.73
C LYS A 146 -2.46 -5.48 16.27
N ASN A 147 -1.97 -4.68 17.22
CA ASN A 147 -0.84 -3.79 16.94
C ASN A 147 0.46 -4.60 16.87
N LEU A 148 1.28 -4.34 15.87
CA LEU A 148 2.66 -4.81 15.81
C LEU A 148 3.56 -3.74 16.44
N GLY A 149 3.97 -3.99 17.68
CA GLY A 149 4.73 -3.05 18.49
C GLY A 149 3.89 -2.28 19.50
N LYS A 150 4.60 -1.52 20.35
CA LYS A 150 4.01 -0.85 21.52
C LYS A 150 3.73 0.64 21.31
N LYS A 151 4.33 1.24 20.30
CA LYS A 151 4.29 2.70 20.08
C LYS A 151 4.00 3.03 18.62
N PRO A 152 3.34 4.15 18.34
CA PRO A 152 3.26 4.71 17.01
C PRO A 152 4.67 4.98 16.43
N ILE A 153 4.82 4.83 15.11
CA ILE A 153 6.13 4.90 14.43
C ILE A 153 6.19 6.14 13.53
N GLY A 154 5.23 6.31 12.64
CA GLY A 154 5.21 7.36 11.61
C GLY A 154 3.88 7.45 10.90
N ASN A 155 3.80 8.23 9.84
CA ASN A 155 2.68 8.19 8.92
C ASN A 155 3.02 7.15 7.84
N LEU A 156 2.68 5.88 8.16
CA LEU A 156 3.12 4.73 7.38
C LEU A 156 2.37 4.67 6.05
N ASP A 157 3.14 4.49 4.98
CA ASP A 157 2.63 4.44 3.61
C ASP A 157 2.85 3.03 3.03
N GLY A 158 3.78 2.78 2.12
CA GLY A 158 3.99 1.46 1.53
C GLY A 158 4.51 0.39 2.51
N ILE A 159 4.13 -0.85 2.28
CA ILE A 159 4.56 -2.03 3.05
C ILE A 159 4.89 -3.17 2.11
N GLU A 160 6.14 -3.63 2.13
CA GLU A 160 6.59 -4.77 1.36
C GLU A 160 7.46 -5.73 2.17
N PRO A 161 7.40 -7.05 1.94
CA PRO A 161 8.20 -8.02 2.67
C PRO A 161 9.69 -7.87 2.34
N ASP A 162 10.54 -8.09 3.35
CA ASP A 162 11.99 -8.10 3.17
C ASP A 162 12.55 -9.48 2.77
N GLY A 163 11.68 -10.48 2.60
CA GLY A 163 12.05 -11.86 2.33
C GLY A 163 12.71 -12.59 3.50
N LYS A 164 12.79 -11.98 4.69
CA LYS A 164 13.45 -12.52 5.90
C LYS A 164 12.52 -12.48 7.13
N GLY A 165 11.22 -12.29 6.92
CA GLY A 165 10.20 -12.26 7.97
C GLY A 165 9.99 -10.89 8.62
N SER A 166 10.45 -9.82 7.97
CA SER A 166 10.17 -8.44 8.34
C SER A 166 9.61 -7.69 7.12
N TYR A 167 9.25 -6.42 7.32
CA TYR A 167 8.69 -5.57 6.28
C TYR A 167 9.55 -4.33 6.08
N PHE A 168 9.77 -3.92 4.84
CA PHE A 168 10.15 -2.56 4.52
C PHE A 168 8.90 -1.69 4.56
N VAL A 169 9.00 -0.53 5.21
CA VAL A 169 7.85 0.36 5.42
C VAL A 169 8.31 1.80 5.22
N THR A 170 7.63 2.54 4.37
CA THR A 170 7.88 3.97 4.18
C THR A 170 7.12 4.80 5.19
N ASP A 171 7.71 5.92 5.60
CA ASP A 171 7.09 6.97 6.41
C ASP A 171 7.05 8.26 5.59
N TRP A 172 5.86 8.60 5.14
CA TRP A 172 5.63 9.67 4.18
C TRP A 172 6.06 11.04 4.70
N THR A 173 5.68 11.39 5.94
CA THR A 173 6.04 12.67 6.57
C THR A 173 7.44 12.64 7.19
N GLY A 174 7.83 11.50 7.75
CA GLY A 174 9.13 11.29 8.37
C GLY A 174 10.27 11.11 7.37
N ALA A 175 9.98 11.01 6.06
CA ALA A 175 10.97 10.86 4.98
C ALA A 175 11.91 9.66 5.15
N LYS A 176 11.41 8.54 5.69
CA LYS A 176 12.21 7.38 6.08
C LYS A 176 11.72 6.09 5.48
N LEU A 177 12.66 5.18 5.27
CA LEU A 177 12.40 3.76 5.05
C LEU A 177 12.80 3.00 6.31
N TYR A 178 11.86 2.25 6.86
CA TYR A 178 12.09 1.36 7.99
C TYR A 178 12.20 -0.09 7.54
N ASN A 179 12.89 -0.93 8.32
CA ASN A 179 12.66 -2.36 8.37
C ASN A 179 12.00 -2.67 9.72
N ILE A 180 10.81 -3.25 9.69
CA ILE A 180 9.97 -3.51 10.88
C ILE A 180 9.69 -5.01 10.96
N ASN A 181 10.05 -5.65 12.05
CA ASN A 181 9.75 -7.08 12.23
C ASN A 181 8.32 -7.31 12.77
N LYS A 182 7.88 -8.56 12.75
CA LYS A 182 6.53 -9.00 13.20
C LYS A 182 6.24 -8.70 14.69
N LYS A 183 7.24 -8.31 15.48
CA LYS A 183 7.06 -7.82 16.87
C LYS A 183 7.02 -6.29 16.96
N GLY A 184 7.05 -5.60 15.82
CA GLY A 184 7.04 -4.13 15.74
C GLY A 184 8.34 -3.46 16.16
N LYS A 185 9.43 -4.22 16.31
CA LYS A 185 10.76 -3.63 16.48
C LYS A 185 11.27 -3.17 15.13
N PHE A 186 11.71 -1.94 15.05
CA PHE A 186 12.11 -1.33 13.78
C PHE A 186 13.51 -0.72 13.84
N LYS A 187 14.10 -0.56 12.67
CA LYS A 187 15.32 0.21 12.41
C LYS A 187 15.14 1.08 11.17
N VAL A 188 15.75 2.24 11.16
CA VAL A 188 15.85 3.09 9.96
C VAL A 188 16.85 2.46 9.00
N ILE A 189 16.43 2.27 7.75
CA ILE A 189 17.28 1.76 6.66
C ILE A 189 17.90 2.91 5.89
N ALA A 190 17.08 3.94 5.57
CA ALA A 190 17.52 5.10 4.83
C ALA A 190 16.60 6.31 5.10
N GLU A 191 17.12 7.50 4.87
CA GLU A 191 16.34 8.70 4.61
C GLU A 191 16.08 8.78 3.11
N VAL A 192 14.81 8.87 2.71
CA VAL A 192 14.40 8.70 1.30
C VAL A 192 13.71 9.92 0.72
N GLY A 193 13.41 10.92 1.53
CA GLY A 193 12.74 12.15 1.13
C GLY A 193 11.27 12.18 1.51
N LYS A 194 10.71 13.39 1.66
CA LYS A 194 9.30 13.60 2.00
C LYS A 194 8.39 13.12 0.88
N GLY A 195 7.30 12.49 1.27
CA GLY A 195 6.38 11.90 0.30
C GLY A 195 6.87 10.55 -0.21
N ALA A 196 7.72 9.84 0.56
CA ALA A 196 8.05 8.44 0.30
C ALA A 196 6.76 7.61 0.41
N ALA A 197 6.24 7.22 -0.74
CA ALA A 197 4.96 6.58 -0.91
C ALA A 197 5.08 5.05 -0.99
N ASP A 198 4.03 4.40 -1.46
CA ASP A 198 4.01 2.97 -1.73
C ASP A 198 5.18 2.57 -2.65
N HIS A 199 5.77 1.42 -2.37
CA HIS A 199 7.04 1.00 -2.98
C HIS A 199 7.00 -0.48 -3.38
N GLU A 200 7.97 -0.88 -4.21
CA GLU A 200 8.13 -2.27 -4.63
C GLU A 200 9.50 -2.79 -4.22
N VAL A 201 9.56 -4.03 -3.74
CA VAL A 201 10.79 -4.73 -3.36
C VAL A 201 11.10 -5.86 -4.35
N ILE A 202 12.17 -5.74 -5.09
CA ILE A 202 12.66 -6.74 -6.03
C ILE A 202 13.73 -7.58 -5.31
N LEU A 203 13.28 -8.64 -4.64
CA LEU A 203 14.09 -9.44 -3.72
C LEU A 203 15.34 -10.05 -4.38
N ASP A 204 15.22 -10.61 -5.60
CA ASP A 204 16.34 -11.22 -6.34
C ASP A 204 17.42 -10.21 -6.73
N LYS A 205 17.11 -8.92 -6.73
CA LYS A 205 18.03 -7.82 -7.05
C LYS A 205 18.47 -7.03 -5.81
N ASN A 206 17.92 -7.32 -4.65
CA ASN A 206 18.10 -6.52 -3.43
C ASN A 206 17.81 -5.03 -3.70
N LEU A 207 16.73 -4.76 -4.42
CA LEU A 207 16.40 -3.42 -4.90
C LEU A 207 15.02 -3.01 -4.40
N ILE A 208 14.93 -1.79 -3.87
CA ILE A 208 13.66 -1.15 -3.49
C ILE A 208 13.44 0.05 -4.41
N ILE A 209 12.29 0.13 -5.02
CA ILE A 209 11.88 1.25 -5.89
C ILE A 209 10.83 2.07 -5.14
N ILE A 210 11.15 3.33 -4.85
CA ILE A 210 10.32 4.19 -4.00
C ILE A 210 9.95 5.47 -4.77
N PRO A 211 8.66 5.73 -5.02
CA PRO A 211 8.19 7.03 -5.45
C PRO A 211 8.31 8.05 -4.30
N VAL A 212 8.93 9.19 -4.56
CA VAL A 212 9.02 10.31 -3.61
C VAL A 212 8.17 11.45 -4.14
N MET A 213 6.88 11.41 -3.77
CA MET A 213 5.84 12.24 -4.40
C MET A 213 6.07 13.74 -4.24
N ALA A 214 6.48 14.19 -3.05
CA ALA A 214 6.71 15.61 -2.80
C ALA A 214 7.87 16.19 -3.62
N GLU A 215 8.77 15.33 -4.12
CA GLU A 215 9.92 15.72 -4.91
C GLU A 215 9.78 15.34 -6.40
N GLY A 216 8.67 14.72 -6.79
CA GLY A 216 8.38 14.33 -8.18
C GLY A 216 9.39 13.36 -8.79
N LYS A 217 10.00 12.50 -7.97
CA LYS A 217 11.03 11.55 -8.40
C LYS A 217 10.73 10.13 -7.97
N VAL A 218 11.39 9.16 -8.60
CA VAL A 218 11.45 7.77 -8.17
C VAL A 218 12.91 7.47 -7.83
N ILE A 219 13.16 6.87 -6.69
CA ILE A 219 14.50 6.44 -6.28
C ILE A 219 14.61 4.92 -6.31
N ALA A 220 15.80 4.42 -6.59
CA ALA A 220 16.16 3.01 -6.53
C ALA A 220 17.23 2.84 -5.45
N LEU A 221 16.91 2.07 -4.42
CA LEU A 221 17.79 1.83 -3.27
C LEU A 221 18.23 0.37 -3.25
N LYS A 222 19.55 0.13 -3.26
CA LYS A 222 20.09 -1.21 -2.98
C LYS A 222 20.19 -1.45 -1.47
N VAL A 223 19.60 -2.55 -1.02
CA VAL A 223 19.69 -3.03 0.36
C VAL A 223 20.63 -4.24 0.43
N LYS A 224 21.36 -4.38 1.54
CA LYS A 224 22.30 -5.50 1.76
C LYS A 224 21.65 -6.61 2.57
#